data_48100592714a382d43b51e96bf5aebfa
#
_entry.id   48100592714a382d43b51e96bf5aebfa
#
_cell.length_a   1.000
_cell.length_b   1.000
_cell.length_c   1.000
_cell.angle_alpha   90.00
_cell.angle_beta   90.00
_cell.angle_gamma   90.00
#
_symmetry.space_group_name_H-M   'P 1'
#
loop_
_entity.id
_entity.type
_entity.pdbx_description
1 polymer ?
#
loop_
_entity_poly.entity_id
_entity_poly.type
_entity_poly.pdbx_seq_one_letter_code
_entity_poly.pdbx_strand_id
1 'polypeptide(L)'
;MKYFLPILSLFFLSFSFAQTVVWQDDFETPANWTLNASSGMNGLDANLWVISDAEGGVAAGGCGVASNGNKTLHVGCQGAWCIGTGATYNAGDGGLGFIDAVTNKRALFASNINTLNTQNLSLEFDYIGIGQQGFDFGTVLYSTNGGSTWNNLQTISPAQTCASGQGLWSHVSFPLPAQCANINNLRIGFQWQNDNDGAGSDPSLAINNVKITSPAQPSVTASFTLSSDAPCMGDCISIANTSAGASTYAWSFGNGQSSTLQNPPQVCYAAPGTYNVQLIACDANTCDTSITAVTVQPLLTGTVNVTSQGSYTWPFNGMVYSTSGTYVDTAVNANACDSVVTLVLTINTGGIDELITSSNHALVKITDLAGREMDLTKGQ
;
A
#
# COMPACT_ATOMS: atom_id res chain seq x y z
N MET A 1 45.49 -30.20 -9.81
CA MET A 1 44.15 -29.69 -10.12
C MET A 1 43.69 -28.85 -8.94
N LYS A 2 43.73 -27.49 -9.09
CA LYS A 2 43.27 -26.56 -8.05
C LYS A 2 41.85 -26.15 -8.44
N TYR A 3 40.85 -26.49 -7.63
CA TYR A 3 39.47 -26.07 -7.82
C TYR A 3 39.32 -24.64 -7.33
N PHE A 4 38.99 -23.72 -8.25
CA PHE A 4 38.53 -22.39 -7.96
C PHE A 4 37.03 -22.48 -7.65
N LEU A 5 36.61 -22.17 -6.43
CA LEU A 5 35.21 -21.88 -6.10
C LEU A 5 34.92 -20.43 -6.50
N PRO A 6 33.87 -20.14 -7.26
CA PRO A 6 33.43 -18.77 -7.47
C PRO A 6 32.75 -18.26 -6.20
N ILE A 7 33.25 -17.14 -5.66
CA ILE A 7 32.58 -16.39 -4.58
C ILE A 7 31.37 -15.71 -5.22
N LEU A 8 30.18 -16.23 -4.89
CA LEU A 8 28.91 -15.61 -5.25
C LEU A 8 28.72 -14.36 -4.36
N SER A 9 29.06 -13.19 -4.89
CA SER A 9 28.82 -11.91 -4.25
C SER A 9 27.30 -11.66 -4.24
N LEU A 10 26.66 -11.84 -3.06
CA LEU A 10 25.29 -11.40 -2.85
C LEU A 10 25.26 -9.87 -2.88
N PHE A 11 24.78 -9.29 -3.96
CA PHE A 11 24.39 -7.90 -4.01
C PHE A 11 23.12 -7.72 -3.16
N PHE A 12 23.26 -7.22 -1.94
CA PHE A 12 22.12 -6.65 -1.21
C PHE A 12 21.73 -5.35 -1.89
N LEU A 13 20.69 -5.40 -2.70
CA LEU A 13 19.98 -4.19 -3.14
C LEU A 13 19.32 -3.59 -1.90
N SER A 14 19.94 -2.58 -1.32
CA SER A 14 19.30 -1.72 -0.33
C SER A 14 18.26 -0.89 -1.06
N PHE A 15 16.99 -1.29 -0.97
CA PHE A 15 15.88 -0.43 -1.36
C PHE A 15 15.81 0.71 -0.33
N SER A 16 16.24 1.90 -0.72
CA SER A 16 15.96 3.12 0.02
C SER A 16 14.48 3.45 -0.20
N PHE A 17 13.63 3.06 0.72
CA PHE A 17 12.26 3.54 0.76
C PHE A 17 12.29 5.03 1.10
N ALA A 18 11.50 5.85 0.39
CA ALA A 18 11.30 7.24 0.76
C ALA A 18 10.80 7.28 2.21
N GLN A 19 11.35 8.19 3.03
CA GLN A 19 10.86 8.40 4.40
C GLN A 19 9.69 9.38 4.38
N THR A 20 8.70 9.14 5.22
CA THR A 20 7.61 10.08 5.48
C THR A 20 7.88 10.81 6.79
N VAL A 21 7.84 12.14 6.76
CA VAL A 21 7.95 12.96 7.98
C VAL A 21 6.62 12.88 8.73
N VAL A 22 6.66 12.33 9.94
CA VAL A 22 5.52 12.20 10.85
C VAL A 22 5.32 13.48 11.66
N TRP A 23 6.40 14.09 12.09
CA TRP A 23 6.45 15.33 12.85
C TRP A 23 7.81 16.00 12.70
N GLN A 24 7.85 17.34 12.80
CA GLN A 24 9.10 18.11 12.80
C GLN A 24 8.93 19.41 13.58
N ASP A 25 10.06 19.94 14.07
CA ASP A 25 10.19 21.26 14.71
C ASP A 25 11.57 21.83 14.38
N ASP A 26 11.60 23.11 14.00
CA ASP A 26 12.80 23.86 13.64
C ASP A 26 13.15 24.94 14.67
N PHE A 27 12.47 24.95 15.81
CA PHE A 27 12.59 25.91 16.90
C PHE A 27 12.20 27.36 16.58
N GLU A 28 11.64 27.66 15.44
CA GLU A 28 11.16 28.99 15.10
C GLU A 28 9.94 29.42 15.95
N THR A 29 9.26 28.44 16.58
CA THR A 29 8.16 28.64 17.52
C THR A 29 8.53 28.19 18.94
N PRO A 30 9.24 29.01 19.74
CA PRO A 30 9.75 28.59 21.05
C PRO A 30 8.67 28.13 22.04
N ALA A 31 7.44 28.63 21.92
CA ALA A 31 6.30 28.24 22.78
C ALA A 31 5.94 26.75 22.72
N ASN A 32 6.43 26.01 21.72
CA ASN A 32 6.24 24.56 21.61
C ASN A 32 7.01 23.76 22.67
N TRP A 33 7.97 24.42 23.38
CA TRP A 33 8.88 23.75 24.29
C TRP A 33 8.75 24.29 25.74
N THR A 34 8.70 23.35 26.68
CA THR A 34 8.87 23.65 28.10
C THR A 34 10.36 23.54 28.44
N LEU A 35 11.00 24.68 28.70
CA LEU A 35 12.42 24.73 28.96
C LEU A 35 12.71 24.63 30.46
N ASN A 36 13.89 24.12 30.80
CA ASN A 36 14.48 24.16 32.15
C ASN A 36 13.70 23.39 33.21
N ALA A 37 12.94 22.35 32.81
CA ALA A 37 12.33 21.44 33.75
C ALA A 37 13.42 20.69 34.53
N SER A 38 13.42 20.79 35.86
CA SER A 38 14.38 20.08 36.71
C SER A 38 14.15 18.58 36.68
N SER A 39 15.23 17.81 36.59
CA SER A 39 15.22 16.35 36.65
C SER A 39 16.18 15.77 37.71
N GLY A 40 16.86 16.62 38.43
CA GLY A 40 17.82 16.31 39.48
C GLY A 40 18.24 17.54 40.26
N MET A 41 19.41 17.48 40.93
CA MET A 41 19.99 18.66 41.59
C MET A 41 20.46 19.66 40.56
N ASN A 42 20.30 20.95 40.90
CA ASN A 42 20.77 22.10 40.12
C ASN A 42 21.36 23.09 41.05
N GLY A 43 22.55 23.59 40.70
CA GLY A 43 23.22 24.67 41.39
C GLY A 43 22.58 26.05 41.12
N LEU A 44 23.06 27.07 41.80
CA LEU A 44 22.56 28.44 41.63
C LEU A 44 22.90 29.00 40.25
N ASP A 45 24.02 28.61 39.68
CA ASP A 45 24.51 29.03 38.36
C ASP A 45 24.31 27.94 37.28
N ALA A 46 23.36 27.03 37.50
CA ALA A 46 23.05 25.94 36.59
C ALA A 46 22.78 26.45 35.17
N ASN A 47 23.35 25.78 34.18
CA ASN A 47 23.17 26.07 32.77
C ASN A 47 21.69 25.99 32.37
N LEU A 48 21.28 26.70 31.33
CA LEU A 48 19.90 26.79 30.89
C LEU A 48 19.73 26.34 29.43
N TRP A 49 18.64 25.69 29.17
CA TRP A 49 18.10 25.54 27.82
C TRP A 49 17.51 26.89 27.35
N VAL A 50 17.91 27.31 26.16
CA VAL A 50 17.49 28.53 25.49
C VAL A 50 17.11 28.20 24.04
N ILE A 51 16.12 28.90 23.48
CA ILE A 51 15.82 28.88 22.05
C ILE A 51 16.13 30.29 21.50
N SER A 52 17.18 30.38 20.73
CA SER A 52 17.60 31.63 20.08
C SER A 52 18.56 31.34 18.91
N ASP A 53 18.94 32.37 18.18
CA ASP A 53 19.97 32.32 17.14
C ASP A 53 21.37 32.67 17.65
N ALA A 54 21.55 32.75 18.98
CA ALA A 54 22.87 32.92 19.57
C ALA A 54 23.85 31.82 19.20
N GLU A 55 23.32 30.56 19.04
CA GLU A 55 23.94 29.49 18.25
C GLU A 55 23.04 29.24 17.08
N GLY A 56 23.39 29.72 15.88
CA GLY A 56 22.56 29.60 14.68
C GLY A 56 22.65 28.25 14.05
N GLY A 57 21.49 27.70 13.66
CA GLY A 57 21.42 26.42 12.92
C GLY A 57 22.01 26.53 11.53
N VAL A 58 22.86 25.55 11.15
CA VAL A 58 23.34 25.34 9.78
C VAL A 58 23.22 23.87 9.41
N ALA A 59 23.33 23.59 8.12
CA ALA A 59 23.29 22.21 7.64
C ALA A 59 24.44 21.37 8.21
N ALA A 60 24.22 20.08 8.38
CA ALA A 60 25.24 19.14 8.79
C ALA A 60 26.51 19.24 7.90
N GLY A 61 27.68 19.25 8.53
CA GLY A 61 28.96 19.53 7.89
C GLY A 61 29.37 21.02 7.94
N GLY A 62 28.50 21.95 8.32
CA GLY A 62 28.80 23.34 8.53
C GLY A 62 29.30 23.61 9.97
N CYS A 63 30.12 24.67 10.15
CA CYS A 63 30.51 25.12 11.47
C CYS A 63 29.40 25.97 12.11
N GLY A 64 29.30 25.91 13.43
CA GLY A 64 28.40 26.77 14.20
C GLY A 64 28.68 28.25 13.95
N VAL A 65 27.63 29.05 13.90
CA VAL A 65 27.68 30.49 13.65
C VAL A 65 26.68 31.20 14.56
N ALA A 66 27.02 32.37 15.04
CA ALA A 66 26.14 33.20 15.86
C ALA A 66 25.28 34.11 14.97
N SER A 67 24.05 34.35 15.39
CA SER A 67 23.16 35.41 14.88
C SER A 67 22.88 35.30 13.36
N ASN A 68 22.65 34.12 12.85
CA ASN A 68 22.30 33.92 11.45
C ASN A 68 20.77 33.93 11.18
N GLY A 69 19.95 34.19 12.23
CA GLY A 69 18.50 34.23 12.18
C GLY A 69 17.82 32.87 12.25
N ASN A 70 18.56 31.74 12.20
CA ASN A 70 18.03 30.38 12.33
C ASN A 70 18.19 29.94 13.81
N LYS A 71 17.07 29.84 14.51
CA LYS A 71 17.07 29.47 15.93
C LYS A 71 17.38 28.00 16.16
N THR A 72 18.04 27.77 17.30
CA THR A 72 18.31 26.41 17.79
C THR A 72 17.86 26.27 19.24
N LEU A 73 17.62 25.05 19.67
CA LEU A 73 17.52 24.71 21.08
C LEU A 73 18.94 24.45 21.58
N HIS A 74 19.48 25.33 22.43
CA HIS A 74 20.84 25.16 22.91
C HIS A 74 20.95 25.36 24.42
N VAL A 75 22.01 24.82 24.99
CA VAL A 75 22.41 25.05 26.39
C VAL A 75 23.27 26.27 26.45
N GLY A 76 22.90 27.21 27.30
CA GLY A 76 23.63 28.43 27.55
C GLY A 76 23.98 28.60 29.02
N CYS A 77 25.05 29.30 29.25
CA CYS A 77 25.48 29.73 30.56
C CYS A 77 24.65 30.93 31.04
N GLN A 78 24.49 31.10 32.36
CA GLN A 78 23.90 32.28 33.00
C GLN A 78 24.93 33.00 33.88
N GLY A 79 24.78 34.32 33.96
CA GLY A 79 25.53 35.16 34.89
C GLY A 79 26.69 35.94 34.30
N ALA A 80 27.33 36.76 35.16
CA ALA A 80 28.43 37.65 34.78
C ALA A 80 29.75 36.96 34.40
N TRP A 81 29.81 35.69 34.61
CA TRP A 81 30.98 34.83 34.34
C TRP A 81 30.94 34.14 32.98
N CYS A 82 29.81 34.22 32.31
CA CYS A 82 29.63 33.61 31.00
C CYS A 82 30.39 34.44 29.95
N ILE A 83 31.50 33.88 29.48
CA ILE A 83 32.33 34.51 28.44
C ILE A 83 32.02 33.77 27.12
N GLY A 84 30.97 34.17 26.47
CA GLY A 84 30.63 33.59 25.19
C GLY A 84 29.17 33.81 24.79
N THR A 85 28.89 33.60 23.52
CA THR A 85 27.56 33.61 22.94
C THR A 85 27.28 32.25 22.33
N GLY A 86 26.01 31.80 22.32
CA GLY A 86 25.61 30.56 21.70
C GLY A 86 25.60 29.38 22.66
N ALA A 87 25.99 28.22 22.17
CA ALA A 87 26.03 26.99 22.93
C ALA A 87 27.27 26.87 23.82
N THR A 88 27.50 27.91 24.62
CA THR A 88 28.59 27.94 25.63
C THR A 88 28.03 27.61 27.00
N TYR A 89 28.70 26.76 27.75
CA TYR A 89 28.24 26.38 29.08
C TYR A 89 29.30 26.69 30.17
N ASN A 90 28.84 26.79 31.39
CA ASN A 90 29.71 26.85 32.53
C ASN A 90 29.97 25.43 33.07
N ALA A 91 31.22 24.98 32.98
CA ALA A 91 31.62 23.68 33.51
C ALA A 91 31.72 23.70 35.06
N GLY A 92 31.64 24.86 35.67
CA GLY A 92 31.72 25.04 37.12
C GLY A 92 33.10 25.49 37.62
N ASP A 93 33.26 25.50 38.93
CA ASP A 93 34.48 25.91 39.62
C ASP A 93 35.31 24.75 40.23
N GLY A 94 34.95 23.53 39.91
CA GLY A 94 35.57 22.34 40.49
C GLY A 94 35.26 22.13 41.96
N GLY A 95 34.16 22.67 42.46
CA GLY A 95 33.75 22.61 43.87
C GLY A 95 34.46 23.60 44.80
N LEU A 96 35.07 24.64 44.25
CA LEU A 96 35.72 25.66 45.04
C LEU A 96 34.76 26.66 45.71
N GLY A 97 33.44 26.52 45.42
CA GLY A 97 32.36 27.24 46.13
C GLY A 97 32.04 28.64 45.62
N PHE A 98 32.56 29.05 44.47
CA PHE A 98 32.31 30.38 43.88
C PHE A 98 31.24 30.32 42.80
N ILE A 99 31.14 29.21 42.07
CA ILE A 99 30.19 28.96 40.98
C ILE A 99 29.68 27.54 41.12
N ASP A 100 28.38 27.37 41.36
CA ASP A 100 27.71 26.07 41.40
C ASP A 100 26.93 25.86 40.11
N ALA A 101 27.60 25.32 39.13
CA ALA A 101 27.06 25.04 37.79
C ALA A 101 26.45 23.67 37.62
N VAL A 102 26.30 22.86 38.70
CA VAL A 102 25.62 21.59 38.63
C VAL A 102 24.30 21.75 37.85
N THR A 103 24.12 20.99 36.82
CA THR A 103 22.97 21.11 35.95
C THR A 103 22.32 19.73 35.69
N ASN A 104 21.00 19.70 35.85
CA ASN A 104 20.20 18.56 35.47
C ASN A 104 18.83 19.09 35.00
N LYS A 105 18.79 19.61 33.77
CA LYS A 105 17.62 20.29 33.22
C LYS A 105 17.20 19.70 31.89
N ARG A 106 15.90 19.78 31.63
CA ARG A 106 15.25 19.25 30.42
C ARG A 106 14.61 20.36 29.61
N ALA A 107 14.64 20.16 28.30
CA ALA A 107 13.80 20.84 27.32
C ALA A 107 12.82 19.80 26.78
N LEU A 108 11.53 20.02 26.96
CA LEU A 108 10.49 19.04 26.69
C LEU A 108 9.49 19.60 25.69
N PHE A 109 9.20 18.85 24.62
CA PHE A 109 8.15 19.23 23.67
C PHE A 109 6.79 19.21 24.39
N ALA A 110 6.05 20.32 24.33
CA ALA A 110 4.90 20.56 25.19
C ALA A 110 3.62 19.85 24.71
N SER A 111 3.52 19.55 23.42
CA SER A 111 2.35 18.97 22.80
C SER A 111 2.52 17.46 22.52
N ASN A 112 1.42 16.76 22.33
CA ASN A 112 1.43 15.36 21.94
C ASN A 112 1.69 15.22 20.43
N ILE A 113 2.55 14.30 20.08
CA ILE A 113 2.85 13.92 18.71
C ILE A 113 2.00 12.69 18.38
N ASN A 114 1.25 12.78 17.28
CA ASN A 114 0.41 11.67 16.80
C ASN A 114 1.23 10.76 15.88
N THR A 115 1.37 9.50 16.28
CA THR A 115 2.07 8.45 15.52
C THR A 115 1.14 7.30 15.14
N LEU A 116 -0.18 7.52 15.12
CA LEU A 116 -1.15 6.52 14.67
C LEU A 116 -0.85 6.10 13.23
N ASN A 117 -1.02 4.82 12.93
CA ASN A 117 -0.77 4.21 11.62
C ASN A 117 0.70 4.34 11.14
N THR A 118 1.66 4.47 12.06
CA THR A 118 3.08 4.47 11.73
C THR A 118 3.81 3.32 12.39
N GLN A 119 4.95 2.91 11.82
CA GLN A 119 5.82 1.86 12.34
C GLN A 119 7.29 2.22 12.08
N ASN A 120 8.19 1.58 12.82
CA ASN A 120 9.63 1.72 12.62
C ASN A 120 10.09 3.19 12.58
N LEU A 121 9.63 3.96 13.58
CA LEU A 121 9.94 5.38 13.69
C LEU A 121 11.42 5.62 13.98
N SER A 122 11.97 6.70 13.42
CA SER A 122 13.28 7.25 13.75
C SER A 122 13.14 8.71 14.19
N LEU A 123 13.88 9.09 15.21
CA LEU A 123 14.07 10.47 15.60
C LEU A 123 15.38 10.96 14.99
N GLU A 124 15.32 12.03 14.23
CA GLU A 124 16.45 12.61 13.51
C GLU A 124 16.60 14.08 13.89
N PHE A 125 17.84 14.55 14.00
CA PHE A 125 18.14 15.95 14.24
C PHE A 125 19.59 16.28 13.89
N ASP A 126 19.85 17.56 13.69
CA ASP A 126 21.18 18.09 13.58
C ASP A 126 21.64 18.63 14.94
N TYR A 127 22.90 18.47 15.29
CA TYR A 127 23.44 18.96 16.56
C TYR A 127 24.91 19.36 16.46
N ILE A 128 25.31 20.23 17.38
CA ILE A 128 26.71 20.44 17.81
C ILE A 128 26.77 20.19 19.30
N GLY A 129 27.91 19.79 19.81
CA GLY A 129 28.15 19.66 21.24
C GLY A 129 29.39 18.82 21.52
N ILE A 130 30.15 19.22 22.51
CA ILE A 130 31.35 18.51 22.98
C ILE A 130 31.15 18.14 24.44
N GLY A 131 31.03 19.12 25.32
CA GLY A 131 30.92 18.89 26.76
C GLY A 131 32.12 18.13 27.35
N GLN A 132 31.86 17.29 28.32
CA GLN A 132 32.80 16.32 28.90
C GLN A 132 32.20 14.94 28.85
N GLN A 133 32.83 14.04 28.12
CA GLN A 133 32.30 12.69 27.92
C GLN A 133 32.08 11.96 29.26
N GLY A 134 30.83 11.57 29.51
CA GLY A 134 30.45 10.84 30.73
C GLY A 134 30.06 11.70 31.90
N PHE A 135 30.28 13.02 31.86
CA PHE A 135 29.99 13.98 32.91
C PHE A 135 29.10 15.15 32.41
N ASP A 136 29.54 15.88 31.39
CA ASP A 136 28.76 16.98 30.81
C ASP A 136 28.24 16.57 29.41
N PHE A 137 26.98 16.20 29.34
CA PHE A 137 26.43 15.62 28.11
C PHE A 137 24.94 15.83 27.96
N GLY A 138 24.50 15.69 26.72
CA GLY A 138 23.09 15.65 26.36
C GLY A 138 22.51 14.23 26.31
N THR A 139 21.25 14.08 26.69
CA THR A 139 20.48 12.85 26.55
C THR A 139 19.18 13.12 25.82
N VAL A 140 18.86 12.27 24.85
CA VAL A 140 17.56 12.28 24.15
C VAL A 140 16.55 11.51 24.98
N LEU A 141 15.36 12.09 25.13
CA LEU A 141 14.25 11.54 25.92
C LEU A 141 13.03 11.31 25.07
N TYR A 142 12.24 10.32 25.46
CA TYR A 142 10.88 10.11 24.93
C TYR A 142 9.89 9.78 26.04
N SER A 143 8.60 10.03 25.76
CA SER A 143 7.48 9.70 26.63
C SER A 143 6.35 9.13 25.76
N THR A 144 5.77 7.99 26.17
CA THR A 144 4.63 7.36 25.50
C THR A 144 3.29 7.60 26.23
N ASN A 145 3.28 8.49 27.23
CA ASN A 145 2.12 8.77 28.06
C ASN A 145 1.89 10.28 28.27
N GLY A 146 2.15 11.08 27.24
CA GLY A 146 1.89 12.51 27.24
C GLY A 146 2.78 13.32 28.18
N GLY A 147 4.00 12.85 28.48
CA GLY A 147 4.96 13.52 29.34
C GLY A 147 4.84 13.20 30.83
N SER A 148 3.97 12.24 31.23
CA SER A 148 3.84 11.82 32.62
C SER A 148 5.08 11.09 33.14
N THR A 149 5.71 10.30 32.29
CA THR A 149 7.01 9.67 32.55
C THR A 149 7.93 9.80 31.34
N TRP A 150 9.23 9.87 31.58
CA TRP A 150 10.26 10.07 30.56
C TRP A 150 11.26 8.93 30.62
N ASN A 151 11.65 8.44 29.46
CA ASN A 151 12.64 7.40 29.27
C ASN A 151 13.84 7.95 28.49
N ASN A 152 15.03 7.51 28.82
CA ASN A 152 16.23 7.79 28.05
C ASN A 152 16.21 7.00 26.76
N LEU A 153 16.41 7.65 25.61
CA LEU A 153 16.59 7.01 24.32
C LEU A 153 18.07 6.75 24.07
N GLN A 154 18.87 7.82 24.10
CA GLN A 154 20.28 7.76 23.75
C GLN A 154 21.04 8.94 24.36
N THR A 155 22.28 8.73 24.81
CA THR A 155 23.22 9.80 25.11
C THR A 155 23.80 10.31 23.80
N ILE A 156 23.87 11.66 23.66
CA ILE A 156 24.41 12.33 22.48
C ILE A 156 25.94 12.25 22.55
N SER A 157 26.55 11.65 21.54
CA SER A 157 28.01 11.60 21.45
C SER A 157 28.60 12.99 21.14
N PRO A 158 29.80 13.31 21.62
CA PRO A 158 30.46 14.56 21.27
C PRO A 158 30.62 14.71 19.75
N ALA A 159 30.29 15.90 19.24
CA ALA A 159 30.51 16.26 17.83
C ALA A 159 31.98 16.62 17.59
N GLN A 160 32.38 16.73 16.33
CA GLN A 160 33.70 17.24 15.97
C GLN A 160 33.78 18.74 16.13
N THR A 161 34.96 19.28 16.38
CA THR A 161 35.23 20.72 16.41
C THR A 161 35.57 21.26 15.01
N CYS A 162 35.17 22.50 14.77
CA CYS A 162 35.69 23.29 13.66
C CYS A 162 37.03 23.94 13.99
N ALA A 163 37.82 24.28 12.96
CA ALA A 163 39.08 25.00 13.12
C ALA A 163 38.92 26.40 13.79
N SER A 164 37.70 26.94 13.79
CA SER A 164 37.34 28.22 14.43
C SER A 164 37.00 28.12 15.92
N GLY A 165 37.07 26.90 16.49
CA GLY A 165 36.73 26.67 17.91
C GLY A 165 35.25 26.45 18.19
N GLN A 166 34.37 26.53 17.17
CA GLN A 166 32.97 26.20 17.30
C GLN A 166 32.75 24.73 16.87
N GLY A 167 31.60 24.15 17.26
CA GLY A 167 31.27 22.78 16.90
C GLY A 167 30.96 22.60 15.41
N LEU A 168 31.20 21.41 14.92
CA LEU A 168 30.75 20.99 13.60
C LEU A 168 29.34 20.40 13.70
N TRP A 169 28.38 20.97 12.99
CA TRP A 169 27.04 20.45 12.92
C TRP A 169 27.05 19.04 12.33
N SER A 170 26.49 18.10 13.06
CA SER A 170 26.42 16.68 12.70
C SER A 170 24.98 16.24 12.67
N HIS A 171 24.63 15.35 11.72
CA HIS A 171 23.32 14.74 11.62
C HIS A 171 23.31 13.39 12.35
N VAL A 172 22.22 13.12 13.10
CA VAL A 172 22.00 11.82 13.74
C VAL A 172 20.57 11.31 13.51
N SER A 173 20.45 9.99 13.51
CA SER A 173 19.19 9.28 13.43
C SER A 173 19.19 8.15 14.46
N PHE A 174 18.20 8.15 15.35
CA PHE A 174 18.02 7.12 16.37
C PHE A 174 16.70 6.40 16.17
N PRO A 175 16.69 5.05 16.08
CA PRO A 175 15.44 4.31 16.03
C PRO A 175 14.65 4.51 17.33
N LEU A 176 13.39 4.87 17.23
CA LEU A 176 12.50 4.94 18.38
C LEU A 176 12.02 3.52 18.74
N PRO A 177 11.87 3.21 20.05
CA PRO A 177 11.28 1.94 20.49
C PRO A 177 9.90 1.70 19.88
N ALA A 178 9.55 0.45 19.61
CA ALA A 178 8.30 0.07 18.94
C ALA A 178 7.05 0.63 19.65
N GLN A 179 7.11 0.83 20.96
CA GLN A 179 6.03 1.42 21.76
C GLN A 179 5.76 2.91 21.47
N CYS A 180 6.63 3.58 20.73
CA CYS A 180 6.45 4.97 20.28
C CYS A 180 5.57 5.07 19.02
N ALA A 181 5.35 3.97 18.33
CA ALA A 181 4.52 3.90 17.15
C ALA A 181 3.04 3.61 17.51
N ASN A 182 2.14 4.03 16.64
CA ASN A 182 0.70 3.77 16.75
C ASN A 182 0.04 4.30 18.03
N ILE A 183 0.51 5.46 18.53
CA ILE A 183 -0.04 6.20 19.67
C ILE A 183 -0.29 7.67 19.30
N ASN A 184 -1.11 8.36 20.08
CA ASN A 184 -1.44 9.77 19.85
C ASN A 184 -0.87 10.74 20.93
N ASN A 185 0.01 10.25 21.79
CA ASN A 185 0.50 10.95 22.95
C ASN A 185 2.03 10.80 23.14
N LEU A 186 2.75 10.55 22.05
CA LEU A 186 4.21 10.56 22.06
C LEU A 186 4.70 11.99 22.36
N ARG A 187 5.73 12.10 23.19
CA ARG A 187 6.52 13.34 23.36
C ARG A 187 8.00 13.03 23.29
N ILE A 188 8.78 14.02 22.88
CA ILE A 188 10.24 13.99 22.87
C ILE A 188 10.80 15.08 23.74
N GLY A 189 12.05 14.95 24.14
CA GLY A 189 12.76 15.94 24.93
C GLY A 189 14.27 15.73 24.91
N PHE A 190 14.97 16.68 25.47
CA PHE A 190 16.41 16.65 25.62
C PHE A 190 16.75 17.02 27.06
N GLN A 191 17.79 16.41 27.63
CA GLN A 191 18.30 16.67 28.94
C GLN A 191 19.77 17.07 28.83
N TRP A 192 20.20 18.08 29.56
CA TRP A 192 21.59 18.42 29.78
C TRP A 192 21.98 18.11 31.22
N GLN A 193 23.14 17.52 31.37
CA GLN A 193 23.79 17.24 32.67
C GLN A 193 25.17 17.85 32.70
N ASN A 194 25.58 18.36 33.88
CA ASN A 194 26.89 18.93 34.18
C ASN A 194 27.15 18.66 35.66
N ASP A 195 28.36 18.23 36.02
CA ASP A 195 28.74 17.81 37.39
C ASP A 195 29.52 18.88 38.19
N ASN A 196 29.84 20.03 37.60
CA ASN A 196 30.53 21.14 38.26
C ASN A 196 31.99 20.86 38.65
N ASP A 197 32.71 20.09 37.88
CA ASP A 197 34.11 19.74 38.16
C ASP A 197 35.15 20.73 37.57
N GLY A 198 34.64 21.76 36.86
CA GLY A 198 35.47 22.76 36.19
C GLY A 198 36.16 22.26 34.91
N ALA A 199 35.86 21.07 34.50
CA ALA A 199 36.37 20.50 33.27
C ALA A 199 35.27 20.48 32.19
N GLY A 200 35.68 20.38 30.93
CA GLY A 200 34.77 20.30 29.79
C GLY A 200 35.17 21.24 28.67
N SER A 201 34.49 21.15 27.55
CA SER A 201 34.79 21.95 26.35
C SER A 201 33.53 22.42 25.68
N ASP A 202 33.51 23.68 25.27
CA ASP A 202 32.48 24.23 24.39
C ASP A 202 32.61 23.66 22.95
N PRO A 203 31.54 23.63 22.22
CA PRO A 203 30.18 23.96 22.60
C PRO A 203 29.53 22.95 23.55
N SER A 204 28.56 23.39 24.34
CA SER A 204 27.75 22.54 25.21
C SER A 204 26.90 21.57 24.38
N LEU A 205 25.72 21.99 23.98
CA LEU A 205 24.82 21.26 23.07
C LEU A 205 23.89 22.28 22.40
N ALA A 206 23.81 22.23 21.08
CA ALA A 206 22.75 22.85 20.31
C ALA A 206 22.12 21.84 19.35
N ILE A 207 20.81 21.98 19.14
CA ILE A 207 19.99 21.07 18.39
C ILE A 207 19.15 21.87 17.40
N ASN A 208 19.01 21.36 16.18
CA ASN A 208 18.18 21.94 15.14
C ASN A 208 17.51 20.82 14.28
N ASN A 209 16.51 21.20 13.46
CA ASN A 209 15.88 20.34 12.47
C ASN A 209 15.40 18.98 13.05
N VAL A 210 14.75 19.02 14.21
CA VAL A 210 14.26 17.80 14.85
C VAL A 210 13.07 17.26 14.06
N LYS A 211 13.10 15.98 13.69
CA LYS A 211 11.98 15.34 13.01
C LYS A 211 11.83 13.88 13.43
N ILE A 212 10.61 13.40 13.38
CA ILE A 212 10.28 11.98 13.47
C ILE A 212 9.89 11.52 12.08
N THR A 213 10.55 10.46 11.61
CA THR A 213 10.31 9.87 10.31
C THR A 213 9.82 8.42 10.47
N SER A 214 9.07 7.98 9.47
CA SER A 214 8.67 6.57 9.28
C SER A 214 9.08 6.15 7.88
N PRO A 215 9.50 4.90 7.64
CA PRO A 215 9.62 4.39 6.27
C PRO A 215 8.32 4.64 5.53
N ALA A 216 8.39 5.07 4.28
CA ALA A 216 7.20 5.16 3.44
C ALA A 216 6.62 3.76 3.33
N GLN A 217 5.40 3.60 3.81
CA GLN A 217 4.68 2.35 3.67
C GLN A 217 4.31 2.18 2.19
N PRO A 218 4.65 1.06 1.54
CA PRO A 218 4.18 0.82 0.20
C PRO A 218 2.65 0.92 0.21
N SER A 219 2.10 1.82 -0.59
CA SER A 219 0.65 1.94 -0.73
C SER A 219 0.11 0.61 -1.28
N VAL A 220 -0.92 0.07 -0.62
CA VAL A 220 -1.65 -1.06 -1.19
C VAL A 220 -2.30 -0.60 -2.49
N THR A 221 -2.13 -1.40 -3.53
CA THR A 221 -2.84 -1.20 -4.80
C THR A 221 -3.55 -2.49 -5.15
N ALA A 222 -4.89 -2.46 -5.17
CA ALA A 222 -5.70 -3.58 -5.61
C ALA A 222 -5.76 -3.60 -7.14
N SER A 223 -5.38 -4.71 -7.75
CA SER A 223 -5.43 -4.90 -9.19
C SER A 223 -5.57 -6.37 -9.54
N PHE A 224 -6.29 -6.67 -10.62
CA PHE A 224 -6.42 -8.02 -11.14
C PHE A 224 -6.75 -8.00 -12.63
N THR A 225 -6.55 -9.14 -13.29
CA THR A 225 -6.93 -9.37 -14.69
C THR A 225 -7.86 -10.57 -14.79
N LEU A 226 -8.75 -10.53 -15.79
CA LEU A 226 -9.67 -11.59 -16.11
C LEU A 226 -9.23 -12.29 -17.41
N SER A 227 -9.44 -13.61 -17.53
CA SER A 227 -9.22 -14.34 -18.80
C SER A 227 -10.23 -13.95 -19.88
N SER A 228 -11.42 -13.51 -19.49
CA SER A 228 -12.47 -12.95 -20.36
C SER A 228 -13.37 -12.02 -19.56
N ASP A 229 -13.79 -10.91 -20.15
CA ASP A 229 -14.80 -10.00 -19.62
C ASP A 229 -16.21 -10.25 -20.24
N ALA A 230 -16.28 -11.14 -21.25
CA ALA A 230 -17.51 -11.50 -21.93
C ALA A 230 -17.64 -13.03 -22.13
N PRO A 231 -17.58 -13.87 -21.06
CA PRO A 231 -17.73 -15.32 -21.18
C PRO A 231 -19.15 -15.71 -21.57
N CYS A 232 -19.31 -16.91 -22.13
CA CYS A 232 -20.63 -17.49 -22.39
C CYS A 232 -21.25 -18.04 -21.11
N MET A 233 -22.56 -18.13 -21.06
CA MET A 233 -23.29 -18.77 -19.95
C MET A 233 -22.79 -20.23 -19.76
N GLY A 234 -22.38 -20.54 -18.54
CA GLY A 234 -21.79 -21.83 -18.18
C GLY A 234 -20.28 -21.89 -18.22
N ASP A 235 -19.61 -20.91 -18.85
CA ASP A 235 -18.16 -20.83 -18.87
C ASP A 235 -17.59 -20.37 -17.52
N CYS A 236 -16.34 -20.76 -17.30
CA CYS A 236 -15.56 -20.35 -16.13
C CYS A 236 -14.43 -19.42 -16.57
N ILE A 237 -14.23 -18.34 -15.82
CA ILE A 237 -13.11 -17.40 -16.01
C ILE A 237 -12.04 -17.63 -14.96
N SER A 238 -10.78 -17.44 -15.35
CA SER A 238 -9.64 -17.37 -14.45
C SER A 238 -9.39 -15.92 -14.07
N ILE A 239 -9.00 -15.70 -12.81
CA ILE A 239 -8.71 -14.39 -12.27
C ILE A 239 -7.26 -14.41 -11.77
N ALA A 240 -6.43 -13.50 -12.27
CA ALA A 240 -5.06 -13.33 -11.83
C ALA A 240 -4.94 -12.06 -10.98
N ASN A 241 -4.55 -12.24 -9.72
CA ASN A 241 -4.27 -11.12 -8.82
C ASN A 241 -2.95 -10.45 -9.19
N THR A 242 -2.97 -9.14 -9.41
CA THR A 242 -1.81 -8.30 -9.71
C THR A 242 -1.61 -7.18 -8.70
N SER A 243 -2.27 -7.29 -7.53
CA SER A 243 -2.14 -6.32 -6.45
C SER A 243 -0.71 -6.23 -5.91
N ALA A 244 -0.34 -5.04 -5.46
CA ALA A 244 0.93 -4.76 -4.80
C ALA A 244 0.73 -4.31 -3.36
N GLY A 245 1.67 -4.64 -2.46
CA GLY A 245 1.69 -4.18 -1.08
C GLY A 245 0.67 -4.83 -0.13
N ALA A 246 -0.22 -5.70 -0.61
CA ALA A 246 -1.26 -6.35 0.19
C ALA A 246 -0.79 -7.66 0.82
N SER A 247 -1.32 -7.97 1.99
CA SER A 247 -1.13 -9.24 2.71
C SER A 247 -2.42 -10.05 2.87
N THR A 248 -3.59 -9.41 2.70
CA THR A 248 -4.91 -10.05 2.81
C THR A 248 -5.80 -9.62 1.65
N TYR A 249 -6.73 -10.50 1.27
CA TYR A 249 -7.58 -10.34 0.09
C TYR A 249 -9.01 -10.75 0.41
N ALA A 250 -9.97 -10.01 -0.13
CA ALA A 250 -11.39 -10.35 -0.10
C ALA A 250 -12.00 -10.15 -1.47
N TRP A 251 -12.52 -11.22 -2.05
CA TRP A 251 -13.14 -11.25 -3.37
C TRP A 251 -14.64 -11.41 -3.27
N SER A 252 -15.36 -10.69 -4.12
CA SER A 252 -16.76 -10.90 -4.44
C SER A 252 -16.89 -11.00 -5.95
N PHE A 253 -17.57 -12.05 -6.44
CA PHE A 253 -17.65 -12.30 -7.89
C PHE A 253 -19.00 -11.87 -8.49
N GLY A 254 -19.85 -11.22 -7.70
CA GLY A 254 -21.16 -10.71 -8.14
C GLY A 254 -22.25 -11.79 -8.29
N ASN A 255 -21.89 -13.06 -8.31
CA ASN A 255 -22.82 -14.20 -8.45
C ASN A 255 -23.15 -14.89 -7.10
N GLY A 256 -22.83 -14.22 -5.98
CA GLY A 256 -22.98 -14.76 -4.62
C GLY A 256 -21.80 -15.59 -4.12
N GLN A 257 -20.81 -15.86 -4.95
CA GLN A 257 -19.57 -16.51 -4.54
C GLN A 257 -18.54 -15.48 -4.05
N SER A 258 -17.66 -15.91 -3.17
CA SER A 258 -16.57 -15.08 -2.61
C SER A 258 -15.32 -15.92 -2.33
N SER A 259 -14.17 -15.26 -2.11
CA SER A 259 -12.90 -15.91 -1.75
C SER A 259 -12.05 -14.97 -0.90
N THR A 260 -11.17 -15.54 -0.07
CA THR A 260 -10.12 -14.80 0.66
C THR A 260 -8.71 -15.21 0.23
N LEU A 261 -8.59 -16.05 -0.78
CA LEU A 261 -7.29 -16.49 -1.28
C LEU A 261 -6.62 -15.37 -2.09
N GLN A 262 -5.31 -15.29 -2.02
CA GLN A 262 -4.53 -14.37 -2.88
C GLN A 262 -4.87 -14.59 -4.37
N ASN A 263 -4.91 -15.85 -4.81
CA ASN A 263 -5.31 -16.23 -6.15
C ASN A 263 -6.56 -17.11 -6.02
N PRO A 264 -7.75 -16.59 -6.35
CA PRO A 264 -8.99 -17.34 -6.24
C PRO A 264 -9.04 -18.46 -7.31
N PRO A 265 -9.84 -19.50 -7.08
CA PRO A 265 -10.13 -20.50 -8.10
C PRO A 265 -10.92 -19.88 -9.27
N GLN A 266 -11.04 -20.63 -10.36
CA GLN A 266 -11.91 -20.24 -11.47
C GLN A 266 -13.35 -20.01 -11.00
N VAL A 267 -14.00 -19.00 -11.58
CA VAL A 267 -15.38 -18.62 -11.27
C VAL A 267 -16.26 -18.88 -12.49
N CYS A 268 -17.37 -19.62 -12.29
CA CYS A 268 -18.30 -19.97 -13.35
C CYS A 268 -19.62 -19.20 -13.17
N TYR A 269 -20.22 -18.75 -14.29
CA TYR A 269 -21.47 -18.00 -14.29
C TYR A 269 -22.57 -18.80 -14.96
N ALA A 270 -23.58 -19.23 -14.19
CA ALA A 270 -24.65 -20.08 -14.66
C ALA A 270 -25.81 -19.35 -15.37
N ALA A 271 -25.85 -18.02 -15.31
CA ALA A 271 -26.90 -17.21 -15.95
C ALA A 271 -26.29 -16.01 -16.68
N PRO A 272 -26.91 -15.57 -17.79
CA PRO A 272 -26.48 -14.36 -18.48
C PRO A 272 -26.76 -13.11 -17.64
N GLY A 273 -25.94 -12.06 -17.81
CA GLY A 273 -26.06 -10.81 -17.08
C GLY A 273 -24.71 -10.16 -16.84
N THR A 274 -24.72 -8.97 -16.22
CA THR A 274 -23.51 -8.27 -15.84
C THR A 274 -23.22 -8.47 -14.35
N TYR A 275 -22.03 -8.92 -14.05
CA TYR A 275 -21.53 -9.22 -12.70
C TYR A 275 -20.34 -8.32 -12.40
N ASN A 276 -20.31 -7.72 -11.22
CA ASN A 276 -19.14 -6.95 -10.76
C ASN A 276 -18.23 -7.88 -9.96
N VAL A 277 -17.03 -8.13 -10.50
CA VAL A 277 -15.94 -8.76 -9.76
C VAL A 277 -15.24 -7.66 -8.97
N GLN A 278 -15.21 -7.81 -7.65
CA GLN A 278 -14.58 -6.87 -6.74
C GLN A 278 -13.48 -7.56 -5.96
N LEU A 279 -12.34 -6.90 -5.87
CA LEU A 279 -11.24 -7.22 -4.97
C LEU A 279 -11.04 -6.10 -3.97
N ILE A 280 -10.99 -6.44 -2.69
CA ILE A 280 -10.45 -5.60 -1.62
C ILE A 280 -9.13 -6.23 -1.20
N ALA A 281 -8.03 -5.48 -1.36
CA ALA A 281 -6.69 -5.89 -0.99
C ALA A 281 -6.20 -5.01 0.16
N CYS A 282 -5.72 -5.60 1.26
CA CYS A 282 -5.30 -4.86 2.46
C CYS A 282 -3.92 -5.30 2.94
N ASP A 283 -3.19 -4.37 3.56
CA ASP A 283 -2.11 -4.67 4.49
C ASP A 283 -2.60 -4.53 5.95
N ALA A 284 -1.69 -4.34 6.91
CA ALA A 284 -2.05 -4.17 8.32
C ALA A 284 -2.77 -2.83 8.61
N ASN A 285 -2.68 -1.83 7.71
CA ASN A 285 -3.09 -0.45 8.00
C ASN A 285 -4.03 0.14 6.94
N THR A 286 -3.94 -0.29 5.70
CA THR A 286 -4.66 0.31 4.57
C THR A 286 -5.26 -0.75 3.66
N CYS A 287 -6.34 -0.39 2.97
CA CYS A 287 -6.98 -1.21 1.96
C CYS A 287 -7.19 -0.39 0.68
N ASP A 288 -7.14 -1.08 -0.45
CA ASP A 288 -7.56 -0.56 -1.74
C ASP A 288 -8.57 -1.50 -2.38
N THR A 289 -9.37 -0.98 -3.32
CA THR A 289 -10.46 -1.73 -3.95
C THR A 289 -10.41 -1.58 -5.46
N SER A 290 -10.49 -2.70 -6.17
CA SER A 290 -10.61 -2.77 -7.62
C SER A 290 -11.91 -3.46 -8.01
N ILE A 291 -12.61 -2.94 -9.03
CA ILE A 291 -13.87 -3.50 -9.54
C ILE A 291 -13.80 -3.59 -11.06
N THR A 292 -14.16 -4.75 -11.60
CA THR A 292 -14.26 -4.99 -13.05
C THR A 292 -15.58 -5.70 -13.36
N ALA A 293 -16.29 -5.22 -14.36
CA ALA A 293 -17.53 -5.85 -14.81
C ALA A 293 -17.25 -7.03 -15.74
N VAL A 294 -17.99 -8.11 -15.57
CA VAL A 294 -18.04 -9.29 -16.46
C VAL A 294 -19.44 -9.38 -17.04
N THR A 295 -19.58 -9.37 -18.36
CA THR A 295 -20.87 -9.49 -19.04
C THR A 295 -21.02 -10.87 -19.63
N VAL A 296 -21.73 -11.75 -18.94
CA VAL A 296 -22.01 -13.13 -19.37
C VAL A 296 -23.01 -13.14 -20.50
N GLN A 297 -22.60 -13.71 -21.63
CA GLN A 297 -23.40 -13.76 -22.84
C GLN A 297 -24.43 -14.91 -22.78
N PRO A 298 -25.68 -14.69 -23.24
CA PRO A 298 -26.68 -15.76 -23.30
C PRO A 298 -26.35 -16.78 -24.37
N LEU A 299 -26.69 -18.03 -24.12
CA LEU A 299 -26.83 -19.03 -25.19
C LEU A 299 -28.12 -18.73 -25.96
N LEU A 300 -28.02 -18.59 -27.27
CA LEU A 300 -29.20 -18.42 -28.12
C LEU A 300 -29.78 -19.78 -28.46
N THR A 301 -31.11 -19.94 -28.29
CA THR A 301 -31.82 -21.12 -28.69
C THR A 301 -32.89 -20.74 -29.72
N GLY A 302 -32.99 -21.49 -30.79
CA GLY A 302 -34.01 -21.28 -31.82
C GLY A 302 -34.68 -22.56 -32.24
N THR A 303 -35.99 -22.52 -32.54
CA THR A 303 -36.73 -23.66 -33.13
C THR A 303 -37.30 -23.27 -34.48
N VAL A 304 -36.98 -24.04 -35.49
CA VAL A 304 -37.49 -23.91 -36.86
C VAL A 304 -38.41 -25.08 -37.15
N ASN A 305 -39.67 -24.80 -37.50
CA ASN A 305 -40.65 -25.80 -37.91
C ASN A 305 -40.75 -25.83 -39.43
N VAL A 306 -40.53 -26.98 -40.04
CA VAL A 306 -40.56 -27.15 -41.49
C VAL A 306 -41.42 -28.35 -41.85
N THR A 307 -42.22 -28.19 -42.90
CA THR A 307 -42.91 -29.29 -43.58
C THR A 307 -42.41 -29.39 -45.00
N SER A 308 -41.93 -30.55 -45.43
CA SER A 308 -41.38 -30.80 -46.78
C SER A 308 -41.94 -32.06 -47.39
N GLN A 309 -41.86 -32.19 -48.71
CA GLN A 309 -42.20 -33.40 -49.47
C GLN A 309 -40.90 -34.17 -49.73
N GLY A 310 -40.88 -35.43 -49.27
CA GLY A 310 -39.81 -36.37 -49.57
C GLY A 310 -38.49 -36.17 -48.81
N SER A 311 -37.88 -34.99 -48.91
CA SER A 311 -36.65 -34.65 -48.18
C SER A 311 -36.52 -33.16 -47.99
N TYR A 312 -35.71 -32.76 -47.01
CA TYR A 312 -35.39 -31.37 -46.69
C TYR A 312 -33.90 -31.18 -46.45
N THR A 313 -33.29 -30.30 -47.20
CA THR A 313 -31.93 -29.84 -46.91
C THR A 313 -31.98 -28.70 -45.89
N TRP A 314 -31.47 -28.94 -44.68
CA TRP A 314 -31.45 -27.88 -43.65
C TRP A 314 -30.37 -26.86 -43.97
N PRO A 315 -30.72 -25.60 -44.31
CA PRO A 315 -29.75 -24.59 -44.72
C PRO A 315 -28.75 -24.26 -43.62
N PHE A 316 -29.06 -24.56 -42.36
CA PHE A 316 -28.22 -24.25 -41.21
C PHE A 316 -26.92 -25.07 -41.20
N ASN A 317 -26.99 -26.35 -41.56
CA ASN A 317 -25.84 -27.26 -41.52
C ASN A 317 -25.57 -27.96 -42.88
N GLY A 318 -26.43 -27.73 -43.90
CA GLY A 318 -26.30 -28.33 -45.22
C GLY A 318 -26.67 -29.80 -45.30
N MET A 319 -27.16 -30.43 -44.22
CA MET A 319 -27.52 -31.83 -44.16
C MET A 319 -28.92 -32.09 -44.77
N VAL A 320 -29.09 -33.26 -45.41
CA VAL A 320 -30.37 -33.70 -46.00
C VAL A 320 -31.06 -34.66 -45.06
N TYR A 321 -32.30 -34.36 -44.71
CA TYR A 321 -33.17 -35.17 -43.86
C TYR A 321 -34.36 -35.70 -44.65
N SER A 322 -34.59 -37.01 -44.60
CA SER A 322 -35.68 -37.66 -45.34
C SER A 322 -36.77 -38.26 -44.44
N THR A 323 -36.68 -38.04 -43.15
CA THR A 323 -37.63 -38.53 -42.14
C THR A 323 -38.11 -37.37 -41.26
N SER A 324 -39.40 -37.48 -40.86
CA SER A 324 -39.94 -36.55 -39.85
C SER A 324 -39.22 -36.76 -38.53
N GLY A 325 -38.91 -35.68 -37.81
CA GLY A 325 -38.21 -35.76 -36.54
C GLY A 325 -37.80 -34.39 -36.00
N THR A 326 -37.21 -34.43 -34.83
CA THR A 326 -36.57 -33.28 -34.21
C THR A 326 -35.06 -33.44 -34.34
N TYR A 327 -34.41 -32.49 -34.97
CA TYR A 327 -32.98 -32.47 -35.21
C TYR A 327 -32.39 -31.25 -34.49
N VAL A 328 -31.27 -31.45 -33.81
CA VAL A 328 -30.60 -30.38 -33.05
C VAL A 328 -29.18 -30.22 -33.58
N ASP A 329 -28.78 -28.98 -33.80
CA ASP A 329 -27.42 -28.64 -34.19
C ASP A 329 -26.98 -27.36 -33.51
N THR A 330 -25.65 -27.14 -33.46
CA THR A 330 -25.03 -25.99 -32.78
C THR A 330 -24.26 -25.15 -33.75
N ALA A 331 -24.31 -23.82 -33.56
CA ALA A 331 -23.47 -22.84 -34.27
C ALA A 331 -23.00 -21.74 -33.33
N VAL A 332 -21.82 -21.23 -33.63
CA VAL A 332 -21.28 -20.07 -32.89
C VAL A 332 -22.05 -18.82 -33.29
N ASN A 333 -22.61 -18.10 -32.33
CA ASN A 333 -23.29 -16.84 -32.56
C ASN A 333 -22.31 -15.66 -32.74
N ALA A 334 -22.83 -14.47 -32.99
CA ALA A 334 -22.02 -13.26 -33.18
C ALA A 334 -21.14 -12.87 -31.95
N ASN A 335 -21.47 -13.39 -30.77
CA ASN A 335 -20.73 -13.17 -29.54
C ASN A 335 -19.75 -14.32 -29.22
N ALA A 336 -19.47 -15.17 -30.19
CA ALA A 336 -18.63 -16.37 -30.07
C ALA A 336 -19.15 -17.45 -29.09
N CYS A 337 -20.44 -17.39 -28.69
CA CYS A 337 -21.08 -18.39 -27.84
C CYS A 337 -21.83 -19.40 -28.69
N ASP A 338 -21.83 -20.66 -28.26
CA ASP A 338 -22.61 -21.73 -28.94
C ASP A 338 -24.10 -21.43 -28.85
N SER A 339 -24.77 -21.54 -30.00
CA SER A 339 -26.22 -21.42 -30.14
C SER A 339 -26.79 -22.77 -30.50
N VAL A 340 -27.88 -23.16 -29.87
CA VAL A 340 -28.59 -24.42 -30.15
C VAL A 340 -29.79 -24.13 -31.03
N VAL A 341 -29.82 -24.72 -32.25
CA VAL A 341 -30.93 -24.61 -33.16
C VAL A 341 -31.62 -25.97 -33.29
N THR A 342 -32.93 -25.99 -33.09
CA THR A 342 -33.76 -27.17 -33.20
C THR A 342 -34.60 -27.08 -34.46
N LEU A 343 -34.48 -28.06 -35.34
CA LEU A 343 -35.36 -28.26 -36.49
C LEU A 343 -36.43 -29.27 -36.12
N VAL A 344 -37.70 -28.88 -36.18
CA VAL A 344 -38.85 -29.79 -36.12
C VAL A 344 -39.33 -30.00 -37.55
N LEU A 345 -39.00 -31.16 -38.12
CA LEU A 345 -39.25 -31.47 -39.52
C LEU A 345 -40.41 -32.46 -39.65
N THR A 346 -41.38 -32.11 -40.50
CA THR A 346 -42.43 -33.00 -40.95
C THR A 346 -42.22 -33.34 -42.43
N ILE A 347 -41.94 -34.60 -42.73
CA ILE A 347 -41.82 -35.05 -44.09
C ILE A 347 -43.16 -35.71 -44.47
N ASN A 348 -43.80 -35.17 -45.48
CA ASN A 348 -44.96 -35.80 -46.08
C ASN A 348 -44.48 -36.78 -47.14
N THR A 349 -44.64 -38.05 -46.89
CA THR A 349 -44.46 -39.05 -47.91
C THR A 349 -45.75 -39.07 -48.72
N GLY A 350 -45.69 -38.54 -49.93
CA GLY A 350 -46.83 -38.60 -50.83
C GLY A 350 -47.35 -40.02 -50.96
N GLY A 351 -48.45 -40.29 -50.30
CA GLY A 351 -49.21 -41.52 -50.53
C GLY A 351 -50.03 -41.35 -51.82
N ILE A 352 -49.93 -42.30 -52.73
CA ILE A 352 -50.89 -42.43 -53.79
C ILE A 352 -52.14 -43.04 -53.14
N ASP A 353 -53.20 -42.26 -52.95
CA ASP A 353 -54.51 -42.81 -52.62
C ASP A 353 -55.06 -43.54 -53.85
N GLU A 354 -54.83 -44.83 -53.91
CA GLU A 354 -55.44 -45.66 -54.91
C GLU A 354 -56.94 -45.89 -54.54
N LEU A 355 -57.80 -45.12 -55.19
CA LEU A 355 -59.26 -45.35 -55.10
C LEU A 355 -59.61 -46.64 -55.85
N ILE A 356 -59.60 -47.77 -55.17
CA ILE A 356 -60.14 -49.01 -55.70
C ILE A 356 -61.65 -49.00 -55.56
N THR A 357 -62.36 -48.58 -56.58
CA THR A 357 -63.84 -48.86 -56.68
C THR A 357 -64.08 -50.27 -57.18
N SER A 358 -64.71 -51.07 -56.34
CA SER A 358 -65.03 -52.43 -56.59
C SER A 358 -65.86 -52.66 -57.89
N SER A 359 -65.47 -53.70 -58.64
CA SER A 359 -66.13 -54.34 -59.79
C SER A 359 -66.00 -53.60 -61.14
N ASN A 360 -65.07 -54.07 -61.86
CA ASN A 360 -64.67 -53.86 -63.25
C ASN A 360 -63.49 -52.92 -63.46
N HIS A 361 -62.38 -53.43 -63.33
CA HIS A 361 -61.02 -53.10 -63.61
C HIS A 361 -60.78 -52.02 -64.70
N ALA A 362 -61.17 -50.78 -64.43
CA ALA A 362 -60.69 -49.67 -65.24
C ALA A 362 -60.09 -48.66 -64.24
N LEU A 363 -58.78 -48.45 -64.28
CA LEU A 363 -58.10 -47.39 -63.59
C LEU A 363 -58.66 -46.05 -64.13
N VAL A 364 -59.45 -45.31 -63.31
CA VAL A 364 -60.19 -44.21 -63.81
C VAL A 364 -59.35 -42.92 -63.80
N LYS A 365 -58.44 -42.76 -62.85
CA LYS A 365 -57.59 -41.64 -62.81
C LYS A 365 -56.56 -41.69 -61.63
N ILE A 366 -55.31 -41.35 -61.86
CA ILE A 366 -54.34 -41.14 -60.78
C ILE A 366 -54.01 -39.65 -60.76
N THR A 367 -54.19 -39.03 -59.62
CA THR A 367 -53.79 -37.62 -59.39
C THR A 367 -52.75 -37.49 -58.24
N ASP A 368 -51.84 -36.57 -58.33
CA ASP A 368 -50.97 -36.20 -57.19
C ASP A 368 -51.75 -35.48 -56.07
N LEU A 369 -51.15 -35.29 -54.94
CA LEU A 369 -51.76 -34.61 -53.79
C LEU A 369 -52.18 -33.16 -54.07
N ALA A 370 -51.78 -32.60 -55.24
CA ALA A 370 -52.20 -31.30 -55.72
C ALA A 370 -53.31 -31.38 -56.73
N GLY A 371 -53.91 -32.59 -56.99
CA GLY A 371 -55.02 -32.81 -57.90
C GLY A 371 -54.62 -32.85 -59.39
N ARG A 372 -53.35 -33.00 -59.74
CA ARG A 372 -52.88 -33.05 -61.14
C ARG A 372 -52.87 -34.46 -61.62
N GLU A 373 -53.42 -34.71 -62.87
CA GLU A 373 -53.43 -36.00 -63.51
C GLU A 373 -52.01 -36.48 -63.82
N MET A 374 -51.71 -37.74 -63.45
CA MET A 374 -50.49 -38.42 -63.83
C MET A 374 -50.73 -39.34 -65.02
N ASP A 375 -50.07 -39.11 -66.13
CA ASP A 375 -50.11 -39.89 -67.32
C ASP A 375 -49.10 -41.06 -67.19
N LEU A 376 -49.62 -42.27 -66.98
CA LEU A 376 -48.85 -43.51 -66.83
C LEU A 376 -48.28 -44.07 -68.12
N THR A 377 -48.47 -43.45 -69.26
CA THR A 377 -48.03 -43.95 -70.58
C THR A 377 -46.59 -43.46 -70.92
N LYS A 378 -45.97 -42.68 -70.12
CA LYS A 378 -44.56 -42.19 -70.32
C LYS A 378 -43.61 -42.81 -69.31
N GLY A 379 -43.38 -44.09 -69.40
CA GLY A 379 -42.39 -44.78 -68.58
C GLY A 379 -41.96 -46.08 -69.21
N GLN A 380 -41.24 -45.97 -70.30
CA GLN A 380 -40.24 -46.96 -70.74
C GLN A 380 -38.98 -46.24 -71.07
#